data_c6ba39c77fbf439d931b91b969114aef
#
_entry.id   c6ba39c77fbf439d931b91b969114aef
#
_cell.length_a   1.000
_cell.length_b   1.000
_cell.length_c   1.000
_cell.angle_alpha   90.00
_cell.angle_beta   90.00
_cell.angle_gamma   90.00
#
_symmetry.space_group_name_H-M   'P 1'
#
loop_
_entity.id
_entity.type
_entity.pdbx_description
1 polymer ?
#
loop_
_entity_poly.entity_id
_entity_poly.type
_entity_poly.pdbx_seq_one_letter_code
_entity_poly.pdbx_strand_id
1 'polypeptide(L)'
;MLSSLFWAVQLLSRGAAFQAVTTRIRPERLQDVMSLNQILLCWALMLVQGIRRLVECLALSKPSSSQMWFGHWLVGIAFYVAVSTAIWIEGAGTYGCGANDHERSCLGLIVFSLNIGTLLAHEYTLDHIKITNVPSLRTFLCLPLFLFASGLQHDCHYYLFSLKKYTVPAHPLFSRVVCPHYTAECVIYLSLALLAAPPGEWVNKTLLSALAFVAINLGVTAGTSRKWYAQKFGEESVRGKWNMIPVVY
;
A
#
# COMPACT_ATOMS: atom_id res chain seq x y z
N MET A 1 -9.50 1.99 -3.52
CA MET A 1 -9.44 2.89 -4.67
C MET A 1 -10.43 4.06 -4.57
N LEU A 2 -11.75 3.83 -4.48
CA LEU A 2 -12.77 4.90 -4.35
C LEU A 2 -12.52 5.81 -3.13
N SER A 3 -12.17 5.25 -1.97
CA SER A 3 -11.82 6.02 -0.77
C SER A 3 -10.60 6.89 -1.00
N SER A 4 -9.57 6.36 -1.64
CA SER A 4 -8.34 7.10 -1.97
C SER A 4 -8.64 8.26 -2.92
N LEU A 5 -9.45 8.03 -3.95
CA LEU A 5 -9.88 9.07 -4.88
C LEU A 5 -10.74 10.14 -4.17
N PHE A 6 -11.67 9.72 -3.30
CA PHE A 6 -12.47 10.62 -2.50
C PHE A 6 -11.60 11.57 -1.67
N TRP A 7 -10.62 11.03 -0.93
CA TRP A 7 -9.73 11.85 -0.11
C TRP A 7 -8.81 12.75 -0.93
N ALA A 8 -8.36 12.29 -2.10
CA ALA A 8 -7.63 13.12 -3.05
C ALA A 8 -8.46 14.34 -3.45
N VAL A 9 -9.72 14.13 -3.85
CA VAL A 9 -10.64 15.21 -4.22
C VAL A 9 -10.92 16.13 -3.02
N GLN A 10 -11.18 15.58 -1.83
CA GLN A 10 -11.44 16.38 -0.62
C GLN A 10 -10.23 17.24 -0.21
N LEU A 11 -9.02 16.71 -0.28
CA LEU A 11 -7.79 17.44 -0.01
C LEU A 11 -7.65 18.62 -0.97
N LEU A 12 -7.81 18.34 -2.26
CA LEU A 12 -7.53 19.28 -3.34
C LEU A 12 -8.61 20.35 -3.47
N SER A 13 -9.87 20.00 -3.23
CA SER A 13 -11.00 20.95 -3.22
C SER A 13 -11.18 21.66 -1.87
N ARG A 14 -10.39 21.35 -0.85
CA ARG A 14 -10.62 21.76 0.55
C ARG A 14 -12.04 21.48 1.01
N GLY A 15 -12.58 20.31 0.64
CA GLY A 15 -13.93 19.90 0.92
C GLY A 15 -14.25 19.84 2.42
N ALA A 16 -15.53 19.88 2.77
CA ALA A 16 -16.00 19.91 4.15
C ALA A 16 -15.50 18.72 4.99
N ALA A 17 -15.37 17.53 4.39
CA ALA A 17 -14.85 16.35 5.08
C ALA A 17 -13.36 16.52 5.44
N PHE A 18 -12.57 17.10 4.54
CA PHE A 18 -11.17 17.42 4.79
C PHE A 18 -11.01 18.45 5.90
N GLN A 19 -11.78 19.54 5.86
CA GLN A 19 -11.77 20.56 6.90
C GLN A 19 -12.18 19.99 8.27
N ALA A 20 -13.23 19.17 8.32
CA ALA A 20 -13.68 18.53 9.57
C ALA A 20 -12.63 17.60 10.20
N VAL A 21 -11.80 16.98 9.40
CA VAL A 21 -10.69 16.13 9.89
C VAL A 21 -9.50 16.98 10.33
N THR A 22 -9.07 17.94 9.51
CA THR A 22 -7.90 18.78 9.81
C THR A 22 -8.08 19.66 11.04
N THR A 23 -9.29 20.16 11.29
CA THR A 23 -9.61 20.93 12.52
C THR A 23 -9.51 20.10 13.81
N ARG A 24 -9.58 18.77 13.72
CA ARG A 24 -9.43 17.84 14.86
C ARG A 24 -8.00 17.37 15.09
N ILE A 25 -7.11 17.64 14.15
CA ILE A 25 -5.69 17.27 14.27
C ILE A 25 -4.95 18.37 15.04
N ARG A 26 -4.14 17.99 16.03
CA ARG A 26 -3.34 18.94 16.79
C ARG A 26 -2.36 19.69 15.88
N PRO A 27 -2.23 21.02 15.99
CA PRO A 27 -1.33 21.84 15.15
C PRO A 27 0.13 21.36 15.15
N GLU A 28 0.60 20.81 16.29
CA GLU A 28 1.95 20.29 16.47
C GLU A 28 2.25 19.10 15.54
N ARG A 29 1.23 18.29 15.16
CA ARG A 29 1.38 17.20 14.21
C ARG A 29 1.37 17.63 12.75
N LEU A 30 1.02 18.87 12.49
CA LEU A 30 0.99 19.43 11.15
C LEU A 30 2.33 20.06 10.72
N GLN A 31 3.33 20.09 11.61
CA GLN A 31 4.65 20.67 11.33
C GLN A 31 5.60 19.69 10.65
N ASP A 32 5.50 18.38 10.98
CA ASP A 32 6.33 17.32 10.40
C ASP A 32 5.55 16.57 9.31
N VAL A 33 5.48 17.15 8.12
CA VAL A 33 4.59 16.68 7.07
C VAL A 33 5.36 16.13 5.88
N MET A 34 4.81 15.08 5.26
CA MET A 34 5.30 14.57 3.99
C MET A 34 5.23 15.63 2.89
N SER A 35 6.22 15.68 2.01
CA SER A 35 6.14 16.51 0.82
C SER A 35 5.03 16.00 -0.12
N LEU A 36 4.46 16.91 -0.92
CA LEU A 36 3.45 16.54 -1.91
C LEU A 36 3.91 15.41 -2.83
N ASN A 37 5.15 15.46 -3.29
CA ASN A 37 5.73 14.44 -4.16
C ASN A 37 5.77 13.06 -3.48
N GLN A 38 6.07 13.02 -2.17
CA GLN A 38 6.03 11.77 -1.40
C GLN A 38 4.60 11.23 -1.29
N ILE A 39 3.61 12.09 -1.04
CA ILE A 39 2.20 11.69 -0.95
C ILE A 39 1.74 11.10 -2.28
N LEU A 40 1.96 11.82 -3.39
CA LEU A 40 1.57 11.39 -4.72
C LEU A 40 2.26 10.08 -5.11
N LEU A 41 3.55 9.93 -4.79
CA LEU A 41 4.30 8.71 -5.05
C LEU A 41 3.76 7.54 -4.22
N CYS A 42 3.58 7.70 -2.90
CA CYS A 42 3.01 6.67 -2.05
C CYS A 42 1.60 6.27 -2.50
N TRP A 43 0.78 7.26 -2.85
CA TRP A 43 -0.55 7.02 -3.39
C TRP A 43 -0.51 6.25 -4.71
N ALA A 44 0.35 6.63 -5.64
CA ALA A 44 0.51 5.94 -6.92
C ALA A 44 0.96 4.49 -6.73
N LEU A 45 1.92 4.23 -5.84
CA LEU A 45 2.38 2.89 -5.53
C LEU A 45 1.28 2.03 -4.88
N MET A 46 0.51 2.60 -3.94
CA MET A 46 -0.65 1.92 -3.36
C MET A 46 -1.73 1.63 -4.40
N LEU A 47 -1.94 2.53 -5.34
CA LEU A 47 -2.89 2.34 -6.43
C LEU A 47 -2.46 1.20 -7.34
N VAL A 48 -1.20 1.18 -7.76
CA VAL A 48 -0.60 0.10 -8.57
C VAL A 48 -0.73 -1.24 -7.85
N GLN A 49 -0.37 -1.29 -6.57
CA GLN A 49 -0.51 -2.50 -5.75
C GLN A 49 -1.98 -2.95 -5.68
N GLY A 50 -2.92 -2.03 -5.43
CA GLY A 50 -4.34 -2.34 -5.33
C GLY A 50 -4.93 -2.85 -6.65
N ILE A 51 -4.58 -2.23 -7.78
CA ILE A 51 -5.00 -2.68 -9.12
C ILE A 51 -4.44 -4.07 -9.39
N ARG A 52 -3.14 -4.29 -9.19
CA ARG A 52 -2.51 -5.58 -9.40
C ARG A 52 -3.19 -6.67 -8.56
N ARG A 53 -3.41 -6.42 -7.27
CA ARG A 53 -4.11 -7.38 -6.38
C ARG A 53 -5.54 -7.65 -6.83
N LEU A 54 -6.26 -6.64 -7.29
CA LEU A 54 -7.60 -6.83 -7.83
C LEU A 54 -7.58 -7.72 -9.09
N VAL A 55 -6.68 -7.43 -10.03
CA VAL A 55 -6.51 -8.24 -11.25
C VAL A 55 -6.13 -9.69 -10.88
N GLU A 56 -5.21 -9.89 -9.96
CA GLU A 56 -4.85 -11.23 -9.47
C GLU A 56 -6.05 -11.96 -8.85
N CYS A 57 -6.83 -11.28 -8.01
CA CYS A 57 -8.02 -11.89 -7.41
C CYS A 57 -9.07 -12.28 -8.46
N LEU A 58 -9.21 -11.52 -9.54
CA LEU A 58 -10.14 -11.84 -10.62
C LEU A 58 -9.61 -12.91 -11.56
N ALA A 59 -8.32 -12.84 -11.92
CA ALA A 59 -7.71 -13.72 -12.92
C ALA A 59 -7.17 -15.03 -12.34
N LEU A 60 -6.62 -14.99 -11.12
CA LEU A 60 -5.95 -16.13 -10.47
C LEU A 60 -6.80 -16.82 -9.39
N SER A 61 -8.10 -16.51 -9.29
CA SER A 61 -8.97 -17.20 -8.33
C SER A 61 -9.43 -18.55 -8.85
N LYS A 62 -9.33 -19.59 -8.02
CA LYS A 62 -9.91 -20.90 -8.30
C LYS A 62 -11.16 -21.10 -7.45
N PRO A 63 -12.21 -21.75 -7.99
CA PRO A 63 -13.40 -22.10 -7.22
C PRO A 63 -12.99 -22.88 -5.96
N SER A 64 -13.40 -22.40 -4.80
CA SER A 64 -13.15 -23.03 -3.50
C SER A 64 -14.45 -23.21 -2.75
N SER A 65 -14.57 -24.33 -2.04
CA SER A 65 -15.67 -24.58 -1.09
C SER A 65 -15.45 -23.93 0.28
N SER A 66 -14.27 -23.33 0.50
CA SER A 66 -13.99 -22.64 1.75
C SER A 66 -14.76 -21.32 1.81
N GLN A 67 -15.43 -21.10 2.93
CA GLN A 67 -16.15 -19.85 3.18
C GLN A 67 -15.28 -18.93 4.03
N MET A 68 -15.17 -17.67 3.60
CA MET A 68 -14.53 -16.64 4.41
C MET A 68 -15.56 -16.03 5.37
N TRP A 69 -15.20 -15.90 6.63
CA TRP A 69 -16.06 -15.22 7.59
C TRP A 69 -16.25 -13.75 7.21
N PHE A 70 -17.50 -13.30 7.17
CA PHE A 70 -17.87 -11.95 6.74
C PHE A 70 -17.14 -10.84 7.51
N GLY A 71 -16.90 -11.01 8.81
CA GLY A 71 -16.15 -10.07 9.61
C GLY A 71 -14.71 -9.86 9.13
N HIS A 72 -14.05 -10.90 8.65
CA HIS A 72 -12.70 -10.79 8.09
C HIS A 72 -12.68 -9.95 6.81
N TRP A 73 -13.69 -10.12 5.96
CA TRP A 73 -13.86 -9.30 4.76
C TRP A 73 -14.09 -7.81 5.10
N LEU A 74 -14.95 -7.54 6.12
CA LEU A 74 -15.20 -6.17 6.59
C LEU A 74 -13.94 -5.51 7.15
N VAL A 75 -13.14 -6.23 7.95
CA VAL A 75 -11.86 -5.75 8.49
C VAL A 75 -10.88 -5.43 7.34
N GLY A 76 -10.84 -6.25 6.30
CA GLY A 76 -10.03 -5.97 5.11
C GLY A 76 -10.43 -4.66 4.42
N ILE A 77 -11.71 -4.42 4.21
CA ILE A 77 -12.20 -3.15 3.63
C ILE A 77 -11.84 -1.97 4.54
N ALA A 78 -12.12 -2.07 5.84
CA ALA A 78 -11.83 -1.03 6.82
C ALA A 78 -10.32 -0.69 6.85
N PHE A 79 -9.46 -1.68 6.76
CA PHE A 79 -8.01 -1.50 6.67
C PHE A 79 -7.60 -0.69 5.44
N TYR A 80 -8.07 -1.04 4.24
CA TYR A 80 -7.73 -0.29 3.02
C TYR A 80 -8.28 1.14 3.04
N VAL A 81 -9.47 1.36 3.59
CA VAL A 81 -10.03 2.70 3.80
C VAL A 81 -9.15 3.49 4.77
N ALA A 82 -8.75 2.91 5.89
CA ALA A 82 -7.94 3.57 6.91
C ALA A 82 -6.55 3.96 6.37
N VAL A 83 -5.85 3.03 5.70
CA VAL A 83 -4.51 3.31 5.15
C VAL A 83 -4.57 4.38 4.05
N SER A 84 -5.57 4.30 3.15
CA SER A 84 -5.76 5.30 2.11
C SER A 84 -6.04 6.68 2.70
N THR A 85 -6.86 6.75 3.75
CA THR A 85 -7.19 8.00 4.45
C THR A 85 -5.98 8.57 5.17
N ALA A 86 -5.19 7.71 5.84
CA ALA A 86 -4.00 8.12 6.59
C ALA A 86 -2.95 8.82 5.72
N ILE A 87 -2.64 8.26 4.54
CA ILE A 87 -1.69 8.86 3.60
C ILE A 87 -2.08 10.30 3.23
N TRP A 88 -3.38 10.53 2.98
CA TRP A 88 -3.87 11.86 2.61
C TRP A 88 -3.94 12.83 3.78
N ILE A 89 -4.31 12.36 4.97
CA ILE A 89 -4.37 13.19 6.19
C ILE A 89 -2.98 13.63 6.61
N GLU A 90 -1.98 12.75 6.57
CA GLU A 90 -0.61 13.09 6.92
C GLU A 90 0.03 14.07 5.92
N GLY A 91 -0.50 14.13 4.70
CA GLY A 91 -0.15 15.16 3.72
C GLY A 91 -0.85 16.50 3.91
N ALA A 92 -1.86 16.57 4.74
CA ALA A 92 -2.70 17.77 4.89
C ALA A 92 -1.95 18.98 5.44
N GLY A 93 -0.92 18.78 6.27
CA GLY A 93 -0.14 19.87 6.84
C GLY A 93 0.68 20.66 5.81
N THR A 94 1.06 20.04 4.70
CA THR A 94 1.73 20.74 3.58
C THR A 94 0.87 21.87 3.03
N TYR A 95 -0.44 21.81 3.19
CA TYR A 95 -1.38 22.83 2.73
C TYR A 95 -1.79 23.85 3.80
N GLY A 96 -1.49 23.56 5.08
CA GLY A 96 -1.86 24.44 6.20
C GLY A 96 -0.80 25.49 6.53
N CYS A 97 0.47 25.21 6.30
CA CYS A 97 1.60 26.04 6.72
C CYS A 97 2.47 26.41 5.52
N GLY A 98 2.22 27.59 4.93
CA GLY A 98 3.26 28.28 4.14
C GLY A 98 3.54 27.85 2.72
N ALA A 99 2.73 27.05 2.06
CA ALA A 99 2.87 26.87 0.61
C ALA A 99 2.51 28.17 -0.10
N ASN A 100 3.46 28.70 -0.87
CA ASN A 100 3.25 29.90 -1.68
C ASN A 100 2.02 29.71 -2.57
N ASP A 101 1.25 30.78 -2.80
CA ASP A 101 -0.01 30.73 -3.56
C ASP A 101 0.14 30.15 -4.98
N HIS A 102 1.35 30.11 -5.50
CA HIS A 102 1.68 29.54 -6.80
C HIS A 102 1.66 28.00 -6.84
N GLU A 103 2.13 27.32 -5.81
CA GLU A 103 2.02 25.83 -5.70
C GLU A 103 0.57 25.38 -5.46
N ARG A 104 -0.19 26.21 -4.75
CA ARG A 104 -1.63 25.98 -4.50
C ARG A 104 -2.46 26.02 -5.79
N SER A 105 -2.11 26.89 -6.73
CA SER A 105 -2.77 27.03 -8.03
C SER A 105 -2.57 25.80 -8.92
N CYS A 106 -1.35 25.26 -8.97
CA CYS A 106 -1.03 24.14 -9.86
C CYS A 106 -1.76 22.83 -9.46
N LEU A 107 -1.96 22.62 -8.16
CA LEU A 107 -2.62 21.40 -7.67
C LEU A 107 -4.15 21.47 -7.78
N GLY A 108 -4.73 22.63 -7.56
CA GLY A 108 -6.15 22.88 -7.84
C GLY A 108 -6.50 22.60 -9.30
N LEU A 109 -5.59 22.90 -10.19
CA LEU A 109 -5.71 22.66 -11.64
C LEU A 109 -5.67 21.18 -12.02
N ILE A 110 -4.80 20.36 -11.42
CA ILE A 110 -4.70 18.92 -11.73
C ILE A 110 -5.98 18.18 -11.33
N VAL A 111 -6.62 18.55 -10.23
CA VAL A 111 -7.87 17.90 -9.77
C VAL A 111 -9.10 18.43 -10.47
N PHE A 112 -9.10 19.69 -10.86
CA PHE A 112 -10.17 20.25 -11.69
C PHE A 112 -10.18 19.60 -13.07
N SER A 113 -9.03 19.17 -13.61
CA SER A 113 -8.91 18.45 -14.88
C SER A 113 -9.43 17.02 -14.85
N LEU A 114 -9.63 16.42 -13.67
CA LEU A 114 -10.30 15.12 -13.52
C LEU A 114 -11.83 15.22 -13.57
N ASN A 115 -12.40 16.41 -13.60
CA ASN A 115 -13.79 16.65 -13.95
C ASN A 115 -13.91 16.65 -15.48
N ILE A 116 -14.42 15.56 -16.04
CA ILE A 116 -14.54 15.24 -17.48
C ILE A 116 -15.17 16.36 -18.33
N GLY A 117 -15.83 17.35 -17.72
CA GLY A 117 -16.51 18.44 -18.43
C GLY A 117 -15.67 19.68 -18.75
N THR A 118 -14.47 19.84 -18.17
CA THR A 118 -13.62 21.05 -18.35
C THR A 118 -12.31 20.79 -19.09
N LEU A 119 -12.09 19.55 -19.54
CA LEU A 119 -10.89 19.13 -20.29
C LEU A 119 -10.67 19.82 -21.65
N LEU A 120 -11.64 20.58 -22.13
CA LEU A 120 -11.64 21.18 -23.49
C LEU A 120 -11.32 22.68 -23.53
N ALA A 121 -11.04 23.35 -22.41
CA ALA A 121 -10.99 24.82 -22.37
C ALA A 121 -9.66 25.47 -21.91
N HIS A 122 -8.63 24.72 -21.57
CA HIS A 122 -7.34 25.34 -21.19
C HIS A 122 -6.15 24.56 -21.75
N GLU A 123 -5.30 25.27 -22.50
CA GLU A 123 -3.97 24.81 -22.92
C GLU A 123 -3.07 24.66 -21.69
N TYR A 124 -2.92 23.42 -21.19
CA TYR A 124 -1.95 23.09 -20.16
C TYR A 124 -0.60 22.83 -20.82
N THR A 125 0.32 23.76 -20.68
CA THR A 125 1.73 23.52 -21.00
C THR A 125 2.36 22.67 -19.89
N LEU A 126 3.02 21.59 -20.27
CA LEU A 126 3.75 20.66 -19.37
C LEU A 126 4.90 21.33 -18.61
N ASP A 127 5.22 22.59 -18.93
CA ASP A 127 6.29 23.41 -18.31
C ASP A 127 6.06 23.72 -16.81
N HIS A 128 4.84 23.52 -16.31
CA HIS A 128 4.53 23.70 -14.88
C HIS A 128 4.83 22.48 -14.01
N ILE A 129 5.07 21.31 -14.60
CA ILE A 129 5.55 20.14 -13.87
C ILE A 129 7.08 20.23 -13.77
N LYS A 130 7.58 21.05 -12.87
CA LYS A 130 9.02 21.07 -12.57
C LYS A 130 9.43 19.77 -11.87
N ILE A 131 9.76 18.74 -12.63
CA ILE A 131 10.51 17.56 -12.15
C ILE A 131 11.99 18.00 -11.99
N THR A 132 12.24 19.00 -11.15
CA THR A 132 13.58 19.58 -11.01
C THR A 132 14.33 19.07 -9.80
N ASN A 133 13.70 18.29 -8.92
CA ASN A 133 14.37 17.76 -7.75
C ASN A 133 14.83 16.32 -8.01
N VAL A 134 16.13 16.08 -7.88
CA VAL A 134 16.71 14.74 -7.89
C VAL A 134 15.99 13.88 -6.83
N PRO A 135 15.57 12.65 -7.18
CA PRO A 135 14.94 11.77 -6.22
C PRO A 135 15.80 11.62 -4.96
N SER A 136 15.20 11.71 -3.79
CA SER A 136 15.93 11.51 -2.55
C SER A 136 16.55 10.11 -2.52
N LEU A 137 17.67 9.92 -1.80
CA LEU A 137 18.27 8.60 -1.61
C LEU A 137 17.23 7.60 -1.08
N ARG A 138 16.32 8.06 -0.22
CA ARG A 138 15.19 7.27 0.30
C ARG A 138 14.29 6.77 -0.84
N THR A 139 13.88 7.64 -1.75
CA THR A 139 13.08 7.26 -2.93
C THR A 139 13.83 6.27 -3.80
N PHE A 140 15.12 6.54 -4.04
CA PHE A 140 15.97 5.68 -4.85
C PHE A 140 16.11 4.26 -4.28
N LEU A 141 16.10 4.08 -2.97
CA LEU A 141 16.18 2.77 -2.33
C LEU A 141 14.80 2.10 -2.17
N CYS A 142 13.80 2.87 -1.75
CA CYS A 142 12.49 2.29 -1.40
C CYS A 142 11.65 1.93 -2.63
N LEU A 143 11.77 2.67 -3.74
CA LEU A 143 11.01 2.38 -4.96
C LEU A 143 11.40 1.03 -5.59
N PRO A 144 12.69 0.72 -5.82
CA PRO A 144 13.08 -0.60 -6.30
C PRO A 144 12.71 -1.72 -5.31
N LEU A 145 12.83 -1.49 -4.01
CA LEU A 145 12.44 -2.46 -2.99
C LEU A 145 10.95 -2.79 -3.07
N PHE A 146 10.09 -1.76 -3.22
CA PHE A 146 8.66 -1.93 -3.44
C PHE A 146 8.38 -2.74 -4.70
N LEU A 147 8.97 -2.37 -5.83
CA LEU A 147 8.75 -3.04 -7.12
C LEU A 147 9.22 -4.49 -7.08
N PHE A 148 10.39 -4.75 -6.51
CA PHE A 148 10.92 -6.10 -6.33
C PHE A 148 9.99 -6.96 -5.46
N ALA A 149 9.57 -6.46 -4.31
CA ALA A 149 8.66 -7.18 -3.42
C ALA A 149 7.28 -7.41 -4.08
N SER A 150 6.77 -6.43 -4.82
CA SER A 150 5.52 -6.55 -5.58
C SER A 150 5.61 -7.62 -6.67
N GLY A 151 6.73 -7.66 -7.41
CA GLY A 151 7.01 -8.71 -8.41
C GLY A 151 7.11 -10.09 -7.78
N LEU A 152 7.90 -10.21 -6.70
CA LEU A 152 8.05 -11.46 -5.96
C LEU A 152 6.72 -12.02 -5.45
N GLN A 153 5.84 -11.14 -4.94
CA GLN A 153 4.51 -11.50 -4.52
C GLN A 153 3.67 -12.02 -5.69
N HIS A 154 3.73 -11.32 -6.83
CA HIS A 154 3.03 -11.73 -8.04
C HIS A 154 3.47 -13.13 -8.51
N ASP A 155 4.77 -13.37 -8.57
CA ASP A 155 5.34 -14.68 -8.95
C ASP A 155 4.86 -15.79 -8.03
N CYS A 156 4.85 -15.55 -6.72
CA CYS A 156 4.32 -16.53 -5.76
C CYS A 156 2.83 -16.83 -6.00
N HIS A 157 2.01 -15.80 -6.27
CA HIS A 157 0.58 -16.00 -6.53
C HIS A 157 0.34 -16.73 -7.86
N TYR A 158 1.06 -16.35 -8.91
CA TYR A 158 0.98 -17.02 -10.20
C TYR A 158 1.40 -18.48 -10.11
N TYR A 159 2.51 -18.75 -9.41
CA TYR A 159 2.98 -20.12 -9.17
C TYR A 159 1.94 -20.94 -8.39
N LEU A 160 1.39 -20.42 -7.29
CA LEU A 160 0.36 -21.11 -6.52
C LEU A 160 -0.91 -21.37 -7.36
N PHE A 161 -1.26 -20.43 -8.25
CA PHE A 161 -2.37 -20.62 -9.18
C PHE A 161 -2.07 -21.72 -10.20
N SER A 162 -0.84 -21.83 -10.72
CA SER A 162 -0.45 -22.84 -11.70
C SER A 162 -0.45 -24.26 -11.12
N LEU A 163 -0.29 -24.40 -9.79
CA LEU A 163 -0.27 -25.71 -9.14
C LEU A 163 -1.60 -26.46 -9.28
N LYS A 164 -1.50 -27.77 -9.48
CA LYS A 164 -2.66 -28.65 -9.33
C LYS A 164 -3.17 -28.59 -7.89
N LYS A 165 -4.51 -28.65 -7.74
CA LYS A 165 -5.14 -28.63 -6.40
C LYS A 165 -4.54 -29.74 -5.51
N TYR A 166 -4.22 -29.40 -4.26
CA TYR A 166 -3.58 -30.29 -3.27
C TYR A 166 -2.19 -30.78 -3.68
N THR A 167 -1.34 -29.88 -4.14
CA THR A 167 0.10 -30.15 -4.37
C THR A 167 0.93 -29.30 -3.41
N VAL A 168 2.01 -29.89 -2.86
CA VAL A 168 2.98 -29.14 -2.05
C VAL A 168 3.81 -28.24 -2.96
N PRO A 169 3.92 -26.94 -2.66
CA PRO A 169 4.78 -26.04 -3.45
C PRO A 169 6.26 -26.47 -3.39
N ALA A 170 6.88 -26.67 -4.58
CA ALA A 170 8.27 -27.07 -4.73
C ALA A 170 9.18 -25.96 -5.27
N HIS A 171 8.64 -24.74 -5.49
CA HIS A 171 9.42 -23.59 -5.96
C HIS A 171 10.48 -23.18 -4.91
N PRO A 172 11.68 -22.70 -5.32
CA PRO A 172 12.77 -22.32 -4.40
C PRO A 172 12.35 -21.38 -3.26
N LEU A 173 11.47 -20.43 -3.52
CA LEU A 173 10.94 -19.52 -2.50
C LEU A 173 10.16 -20.25 -1.38
N PHE A 174 9.51 -21.35 -1.70
CA PHE A 174 8.75 -22.19 -0.76
C PHE A 174 9.60 -23.27 -0.08
N SER A 175 10.88 -23.36 -0.40
CA SER A 175 11.77 -24.36 0.19
C SER A 175 12.05 -24.08 1.67
N ARG A 176 12.19 -22.82 2.04
CA ARG A 176 12.52 -22.39 3.41
C ARG A 176 11.37 -21.69 4.13
N VAL A 177 10.37 -21.20 3.40
CA VAL A 177 9.23 -20.42 3.93
C VAL A 177 7.92 -21.02 3.41
N VAL A 178 6.93 -21.18 4.27
CA VAL A 178 5.62 -21.71 3.89
C VAL A 178 4.83 -20.70 3.06
N CYS A 179 4.87 -19.42 3.45
CA CYS A 179 4.12 -18.33 2.81
C CYS A 179 5.03 -17.15 2.41
N PRO A 180 5.91 -17.30 1.40
CA PRO A 180 6.83 -16.22 0.99
C PRO A 180 6.12 -14.99 0.41
N HIS A 181 4.94 -15.14 -0.18
CA HIS A 181 4.11 -14.04 -0.64
C HIS A 181 3.64 -13.11 0.49
N TYR A 182 3.51 -13.60 1.72
CA TYR A 182 3.21 -12.78 2.90
C TYR A 182 4.44 -11.99 3.37
N THR A 183 5.64 -12.58 3.26
CA THR A 183 6.90 -11.84 3.47
C THR A 183 6.99 -10.67 2.50
N ALA A 184 6.72 -10.92 1.23
CA ALA A 184 6.73 -9.89 0.20
C ALA A 184 5.71 -8.76 0.51
N GLU A 185 4.51 -9.09 0.98
CA GLU A 185 3.52 -8.09 1.41
C GLU A 185 4.07 -7.22 2.55
N CYS A 186 4.71 -7.83 3.56
CA CYS A 186 5.34 -7.07 4.65
C CYS A 186 6.45 -6.14 4.13
N VAL A 187 7.26 -6.57 3.16
CA VAL A 187 8.30 -5.72 2.56
C VAL A 187 7.69 -4.57 1.77
N ILE A 188 6.56 -4.76 1.09
CA ILE A 188 5.81 -3.70 0.41
C ILE A 188 5.39 -2.62 1.42
N TYR A 189 4.74 -2.98 2.54
CA TYR A 189 4.34 -1.99 3.56
C TYR A 189 5.54 -1.36 4.28
N LEU A 190 6.64 -2.10 4.48
CA LEU A 190 7.88 -1.55 5.02
C LEU A 190 8.46 -0.49 4.08
N SER A 191 8.53 -0.77 2.79
CA SER A 191 9.04 0.19 1.81
C SER A 191 8.21 1.46 1.75
N LEU A 192 6.88 1.34 1.87
CA LEU A 192 5.97 2.49 1.95
C LEU A 192 6.16 3.27 3.26
N ALA A 193 6.31 2.58 4.41
CA ALA A 193 6.54 3.24 5.69
C ALA A 193 7.86 4.04 5.72
N LEU A 194 8.90 3.52 5.06
CA LEU A 194 10.17 4.21 4.88
C LEU A 194 10.04 5.39 3.90
N LEU A 195 9.38 5.18 2.76
CA LEU A 195 9.21 6.20 1.72
C LEU A 195 8.38 7.39 2.21
N ALA A 196 7.33 7.13 2.97
CA ALA A 196 6.39 8.12 3.50
C ALA A 196 6.86 8.78 4.81
N ALA A 197 8.08 8.54 5.25
CA ALA A 197 8.57 9.14 6.48
C ALA A 197 8.73 10.67 6.33
N PRO A 198 8.25 11.46 7.30
CA PRO A 198 8.42 12.91 7.33
C PRO A 198 9.90 13.32 7.39
N PRO A 199 10.24 14.59 7.10
CA PRO A 199 11.58 15.11 7.32
C PRO A 199 12.03 14.90 8.76
N GLY A 200 13.27 14.42 8.95
CA GLY A 200 13.82 14.13 10.29
C GLY A 200 13.42 12.78 10.88
N GLU A 201 12.41 12.12 10.36
CA GLU A 201 11.99 10.78 10.81
C GLU A 201 12.51 9.70 9.87
N TRP A 202 12.74 8.49 10.41
CA TRP A 202 13.16 7.34 9.61
C TRP A 202 11.99 6.58 8.97
N VAL A 203 10.85 6.54 9.67
CA VAL A 203 9.67 5.80 9.27
C VAL A 203 8.41 6.62 9.53
N ASN A 204 7.41 6.43 8.70
CA ASN A 204 6.07 6.91 8.96
C ASN A 204 5.38 5.99 9.97
N LYS A 205 5.01 6.53 11.13
CA LYS A 205 4.46 5.76 12.26
C LYS A 205 3.10 5.14 11.94
N THR A 206 2.30 5.80 11.13
CA THR A 206 0.97 5.29 10.73
C THR A 206 1.11 4.11 9.76
N LEU A 207 1.98 4.21 8.76
CA LEU A 207 2.25 3.10 7.85
C LEU A 207 3.04 1.96 8.53
N LEU A 208 3.85 2.26 9.53
CA LEU A 208 4.47 1.24 10.38
C LEU A 208 3.41 0.47 11.20
N SER A 209 2.39 1.15 11.70
CA SER A 209 1.26 0.50 12.38
C SER A 209 0.44 -0.36 11.42
N ALA A 210 0.27 0.09 10.18
CA ALA A 210 -0.35 -0.71 9.12
C ALA A 210 0.48 -1.97 8.80
N LEU A 211 1.81 -1.85 8.72
CA LEU A 211 2.72 -2.99 8.58
C LEU A 211 2.56 -3.97 9.74
N ALA A 212 2.51 -3.49 10.99
CA ALA A 212 2.31 -4.35 12.15
C ALA A 212 0.99 -5.13 12.06
N PHE A 213 -0.11 -4.45 11.70
CA PHE A 213 -1.40 -5.10 11.47
C PHE A 213 -1.31 -6.20 10.38
N VAL A 214 -0.70 -5.87 9.24
CA VAL A 214 -0.51 -6.82 8.12
C VAL A 214 0.32 -8.02 8.56
N ALA A 215 1.44 -7.78 9.25
CA ALA A 215 2.35 -8.83 9.71
C ALA A 215 1.66 -9.80 10.69
N ILE A 216 0.88 -9.28 11.63
CA ILE A 216 0.13 -10.09 12.59
C ILE A 216 -0.95 -10.90 11.87
N ASN A 217 -1.78 -10.25 11.05
CA ASN A 217 -2.88 -10.92 10.35
C ASN A 217 -2.39 -12.01 9.39
N LEU A 218 -1.36 -11.71 8.60
CA LEU A 218 -0.76 -12.69 7.69
C LEU A 218 0.05 -13.75 8.43
N GLY A 219 0.68 -13.42 9.56
CA GLY A 219 1.36 -14.37 10.41
C GLY A 219 0.41 -15.44 10.94
N VAL A 220 -0.75 -15.06 11.50
CA VAL A 220 -1.78 -15.99 11.93
C VAL A 220 -2.24 -16.90 10.78
N THR A 221 -2.45 -16.31 9.61
CA THR A 221 -2.85 -17.05 8.40
C THR A 221 -1.75 -18.01 7.93
N ALA A 222 -0.48 -17.61 7.99
CA ALA A 222 0.66 -18.46 7.66
C ALA A 222 0.76 -19.67 8.62
N GLY A 223 0.56 -19.46 9.92
CA GLY A 223 0.50 -20.54 10.91
C GLY A 223 -0.62 -21.53 10.64
N THR A 224 -1.79 -21.03 10.25
CA THR A 224 -2.93 -21.88 9.84
C THR A 224 -2.60 -22.67 8.58
N SER A 225 -1.96 -22.04 7.58
CA SER A 225 -1.52 -22.70 6.36
C SER A 225 -0.51 -23.79 6.65
N ARG A 226 0.46 -23.56 7.54
CA ARG A 226 1.43 -24.57 7.98
C ARG A 226 0.74 -25.78 8.59
N LYS A 227 -0.20 -25.57 9.51
CA LYS A 227 -0.97 -26.65 10.13
C LYS A 227 -1.73 -27.47 9.09
N TRP A 228 -2.36 -26.80 8.14
CA TRP A 228 -3.07 -27.46 7.05
C TRP A 228 -2.13 -28.31 6.17
N TYR A 229 -0.93 -27.79 5.81
CA TYR A 229 0.06 -28.58 5.05
C TYR A 229 0.54 -29.79 5.83
N ALA A 230 0.83 -29.65 7.14
CA ALA A 230 1.24 -30.75 8.01
C ALA A 230 0.18 -31.83 8.08
N GLN A 231 -1.09 -31.46 8.27
CA GLN A 231 -2.21 -32.40 8.32
C GLN A 231 -2.46 -33.10 6.99
N LYS A 232 -2.30 -32.39 5.86
CA LYS A 232 -2.64 -32.93 4.53
C LYS A 232 -1.52 -33.76 3.92
N PHE A 233 -0.26 -33.38 4.13
CA PHE A 233 0.91 -33.94 3.46
C PHE A 233 1.96 -34.52 4.43
N GLY A 234 1.68 -34.51 5.72
CA GLY A 234 2.58 -34.95 6.78
C GLY A 234 3.52 -33.83 7.26
N GLU A 235 4.03 -33.99 8.48
CA GLU A 235 4.90 -33.00 9.16
C GLU A 235 6.20 -32.74 8.38
N GLU A 236 6.70 -33.72 7.63
CA GLU A 236 7.92 -33.61 6.81
C GLU A 236 7.79 -32.53 5.74
N SER A 237 6.56 -32.25 5.24
CA SER A 237 6.31 -31.22 4.20
C SER A 237 6.62 -29.80 4.67
N VAL A 238 6.59 -29.57 5.98
CA VAL A 238 6.79 -28.25 6.62
C VAL A 238 7.97 -28.21 7.57
N ARG A 239 8.66 -29.36 7.77
CA ARG A 239 9.79 -29.45 8.67
C ARG A 239 10.93 -28.53 8.23
N GLY A 240 11.48 -27.78 9.20
CA GLY A 240 12.58 -26.84 8.94
C GLY A 240 12.20 -25.59 8.13
N LYS A 241 10.92 -25.37 7.81
CA LYS A 241 10.44 -24.17 7.13
C LYS A 241 9.92 -23.13 8.14
N TRP A 242 10.17 -21.88 7.87
CA TRP A 242 9.58 -20.73 8.56
C TRP A 242 8.14 -20.49 8.07
N ASN A 243 7.27 -19.98 8.92
CA ASN A 243 5.89 -19.71 8.49
C ASN A 243 5.81 -18.57 7.45
N MET A 244 6.43 -17.45 7.77
CA MET A 244 6.38 -16.24 6.93
C MET A 244 7.74 -15.53 6.89
N ILE A 245 8.24 -15.04 8.03
CA ILE A 245 9.48 -14.26 8.10
C ILE A 245 10.65 -15.18 8.46
N PRO A 246 11.65 -15.32 7.56
CA PRO A 246 12.82 -16.16 7.85
C PRO A 246 13.48 -15.75 9.17
N VAL A 247 13.93 -16.74 9.94
CA VAL A 247 14.62 -16.61 11.24
C VAL A 247 13.72 -16.08 12.39
N VAL A 248 12.58 -15.47 12.09
CA VAL A 248 11.70 -14.86 13.13
C VAL A 248 10.47 -15.73 13.39
N TYR A 249 9.77 -16.15 12.34
CA TYR A 249 8.48 -16.84 12.47
C TYR A 249 8.21 -17.79 11.32
#